data_8ad79d478a53d70642a1f323f96dfa20
#
_entry.id   8ad79d478a53d70642a1f323f96dfa20
#
_cell.length_a   1.000
_cell.length_b   1.000
_cell.length_c   1.000
_cell.angle_alpha   90.00
_cell.angle_beta   90.00
_cell.angle_gamma   90.00
#
_symmetry.space_group_name_H-M   'P 1'
#
loop_
_entity.id
_entity.type
_entity.pdbx_description
1 polymer ?
#
loop_
_entity_poly.entity_id
_entity_poly.type
_entity_poly.pdbx_seq_one_letter_code
_entity_poly.pdbx_strand_id
1 'polypeptide(L)'
;MAKKTEQQKYAELMEMKTNKAAKQIVHVITSSDLNPTASIVSIVKATAMLLESFQAVGENAAYLEMILKNTIGPARQEVRETLLPRLGKDGTGN
;
A
#
# COMPACT_ATOMS: atom_id res chain seq x y z
N MET A 1 -4.68 -20.14 -25.91
CA MET A 1 -4.27 -19.33 -24.76
C MET A 1 -4.39 -20.12 -23.48
N ALA A 2 -3.34 -20.07 -22.67
CA ALA A 2 -3.38 -20.74 -21.38
C ALA A 2 -4.31 -19.99 -20.42
N LYS A 3 -5.10 -20.74 -19.68
CA LYS A 3 -5.94 -20.13 -18.65
C LYS A 3 -5.07 -19.79 -17.45
N LYS A 4 -5.40 -18.69 -16.79
CA LYS A 4 -4.73 -18.33 -15.55
C LYS A 4 -5.06 -19.35 -14.47
N THR A 5 -4.06 -19.68 -13.66
CA THR A 5 -4.27 -20.56 -12.51
C THR A 5 -5.07 -19.82 -11.44
N GLU A 6 -5.61 -20.58 -10.47
CA GLU A 6 -6.30 -19.98 -9.35
C GLU A 6 -5.37 -19.07 -8.55
N GLN A 7 -4.08 -19.46 -8.42
CA GLN A 7 -3.09 -18.63 -7.74
C GLN A 7 -2.86 -17.31 -8.47
N GLN A 8 -2.80 -17.35 -9.79
CA GLN A 8 -2.62 -16.13 -10.57
C GLN A 8 -3.82 -15.19 -10.44
N LYS A 9 -5.03 -15.74 -10.48
CA LYS A 9 -6.25 -14.95 -10.29
C LYS A 9 -6.30 -14.32 -8.92
N TYR A 10 -5.90 -15.09 -7.90
CA TYR A 10 -5.89 -14.59 -6.52
C TYR A 10 -4.87 -13.46 -6.37
N ALA A 11 -3.68 -13.64 -6.95
CA ALA A 11 -2.64 -12.62 -6.86
C ALA A 11 -3.08 -11.32 -7.53
N GLU A 12 -3.72 -11.41 -8.70
CA GLU A 12 -4.23 -10.23 -9.40
C GLU A 12 -5.31 -9.52 -8.58
N LEU A 13 -6.20 -10.31 -7.99
CA LEU A 13 -7.27 -9.74 -7.15
C LEU A 13 -6.68 -9.03 -5.94
N MET A 14 -5.68 -9.63 -5.29
CA MET A 14 -5.04 -9.02 -4.13
C MET A 14 -4.30 -7.74 -4.52
N GLU A 15 -3.67 -7.73 -5.69
CA GLU A 15 -3.00 -6.52 -6.18
C GLU A 15 -3.99 -5.38 -6.40
N MET A 16 -5.13 -5.67 -7.01
CA MET A 16 -6.18 -4.68 -7.21
C MET A 16 -6.70 -4.13 -5.89
N LYS A 17 -6.95 -5.01 -4.93
CA LYS A 17 -7.45 -4.61 -3.62
C LYS A 17 -6.42 -3.79 -2.86
N THR A 18 -5.14 -4.18 -2.97
CA THR A 18 -4.06 -3.47 -2.31
C THR A 18 -3.91 -2.06 -2.87
N ASN A 19 -3.95 -1.93 -4.18
CA ASN A 19 -3.85 -0.61 -4.81
C ASN A 19 -5.01 0.29 -4.43
N LYS A 20 -6.21 -0.28 -4.39
CA LYS A 20 -7.39 0.48 -3.99
C LYS A 20 -7.29 0.94 -2.54
N ALA A 21 -6.88 0.03 -1.64
CA ALA A 21 -6.72 0.36 -0.23
C ALA A 21 -5.65 1.45 -0.04
N ALA A 22 -4.55 1.34 -0.77
CA ALA A 22 -3.48 2.33 -0.68
C ALA A 22 -3.97 3.72 -1.09
N LYS A 23 -4.76 3.79 -2.17
CA LYS A 23 -5.32 5.07 -2.63
C LYS A 23 -6.28 5.66 -1.60
N GLN A 24 -7.07 4.80 -0.95
CA GLN A 24 -7.97 5.26 0.11
C GLN A 24 -7.21 5.81 1.30
N ILE A 25 -6.11 5.16 1.69
CA ILE A 25 -5.27 5.62 2.79
C ILE A 25 -4.67 6.99 2.44
N VAL A 26 -4.16 7.15 1.24
CA VAL A 26 -3.62 8.42 0.78
C VAL A 26 -4.69 9.50 0.83
N HIS A 27 -5.91 9.17 0.40
CA HIS A 27 -7.01 10.13 0.44
C HIS A 27 -7.32 10.59 1.86
N VAL A 28 -7.37 9.65 2.80
CA VAL A 28 -7.63 9.98 4.21
C VAL A 28 -6.53 10.91 4.74
N ILE A 29 -5.27 10.56 4.47
CA ILE A 29 -4.13 11.35 4.95
C ILE A 29 -4.14 12.76 4.35
N THR A 30 -4.36 12.87 3.04
CA THR A 30 -4.34 14.17 2.38
C THR A 30 -5.53 15.04 2.79
N SER A 31 -6.64 14.41 3.17
CA SER A 31 -7.83 15.13 3.65
C SER A 31 -7.73 15.55 5.10
N SER A 32 -6.73 15.08 5.84
CA SER A 32 -6.59 15.35 7.27
C SER A 32 -5.80 16.62 7.57
N ASP A 33 -5.36 17.33 6.55
CA ASP A 33 -4.63 18.58 6.70
C ASP A 33 -3.38 18.46 7.57
N LEU A 34 -2.62 17.40 7.32
CA LEU A 34 -1.38 17.15 8.03
C LEU A 34 -0.19 17.62 7.20
N ASN A 35 0.88 18.09 7.89
CA ASN A 35 2.11 18.36 7.17
C ASN A 35 2.77 17.04 6.74
N PRO A 36 3.79 17.07 5.86
CA PRO A 36 4.38 15.83 5.37
C PRO A 36 4.92 14.91 6.47
N THR A 37 5.58 15.47 7.47
CA THR A 37 6.12 14.67 8.58
C THR A 37 4.98 13.97 9.33
N ALA A 38 3.93 14.71 9.70
CA ALA A 38 2.81 14.12 10.41
C ALA A 38 2.08 13.08 9.56
N SER A 39 2.02 13.30 8.25
CA SER A 39 1.43 12.32 7.33
C SER A 39 2.17 10.99 7.38
N ILE A 40 3.49 11.04 7.32
CA ILE A 40 4.30 9.81 7.38
C ILE A 40 4.18 9.16 8.76
N VAL A 41 4.22 9.95 9.84
CA VAL A 41 4.07 9.40 11.19
C VAL A 41 2.71 8.72 11.35
N SER A 42 1.65 9.28 10.77
CA SER A 42 0.32 8.66 10.82
C SER A 42 0.32 7.28 10.18
N ILE A 43 0.99 7.13 9.05
CA ILE A 43 1.06 5.84 8.37
C ILE A 43 1.87 4.85 9.19
N VAL A 44 2.97 5.31 9.81
CA VAL A 44 3.77 4.45 10.67
C VAL A 44 2.95 3.96 11.87
N LYS A 45 2.18 4.86 12.50
CA LYS A 45 1.32 4.47 13.61
C LYS A 45 0.24 3.50 13.19
N ALA A 46 -0.38 3.73 12.02
CA ALA A 46 -1.38 2.82 11.50
C ALA A 46 -0.78 1.43 11.24
N THR A 47 0.44 1.40 10.70
CA THR A 47 1.14 0.15 10.46
C THR A 47 1.42 -0.57 11.78
N ALA A 48 1.85 0.17 12.81
CA ALA A 48 2.09 -0.42 14.12
C ALA A 48 0.79 -1.00 14.70
N MET A 49 -0.33 -0.29 14.56
CA MET A 49 -1.62 -0.79 15.01
C MET A 49 -2.00 -2.10 14.32
N LEU A 50 -1.75 -2.19 13.00
CA LEU A 50 -2.01 -3.41 12.26
C LEU A 50 -1.11 -4.55 12.72
N LEU A 51 0.17 -4.29 12.92
CA LEU A 51 1.10 -5.32 13.39
C LEU A 51 0.69 -5.88 14.74
N GLU A 52 0.32 -5.00 15.67
CA GLU A 52 -0.14 -5.45 16.98
C GLU A 52 -1.44 -6.23 16.89
N SER A 53 -2.36 -5.80 16.03
CA SER A 53 -3.61 -6.52 15.83
C SER A 53 -3.38 -7.91 15.26
N PHE A 54 -2.48 -8.04 14.28
CA PHE A 54 -2.17 -9.34 13.70
C PHE A 54 -1.47 -10.24 14.71
N GLN A 55 -0.56 -9.69 15.51
CA GLN A 55 0.09 -10.48 16.53
C GLN A 55 -0.92 -11.01 17.55
N ALA A 56 -1.92 -10.22 17.89
CA ALA A 56 -2.96 -10.62 18.84
C ALA A 56 -3.76 -11.82 18.34
N VAL A 57 -3.88 -12.00 17.02
CA VAL A 57 -4.60 -13.14 16.45
C VAL A 57 -3.67 -14.25 15.97
N GLY A 58 -2.41 -14.23 16.40
CA GLY A 58 -1.49 -15.33 16.14
C GLY A 58 -0.61 -15.20 14.92
N GLU A 59 -0.64 -14.07 14.22
CA GLU A 59 0.22 -13.86 13.07
C GLU A 59 1.63 -13.46 13.53
N ASN A 60 2.61 -13.73 12.68
CA ASN A 60 4.01 -13.41 12.98
C ASN A 60 4.30 -11.94 12.62
N ALA A 61 4.19 -11.07 13.61
CA ALA A 61 4.39 -9.64 13.39
C ALA A 61 5.82 -9.31 12.94
N ALA A 62 6.82 -10.05 13.45
CA ALA A 62 8.20 -9.82 13.04
C ALA A 62 8.41 -10.09 11.55
N TYR A 63 7.76 -11.15 11.05
CA TYR A 63 7.81 -11.46 9.62
C TYR A 63 7.14 -10.38 8.80
N LEU A 64 5.99 -9.89 9.25
CA LEU A 64 5.26 -8.83 8.55
C LEU A 64 6.06 -7.53 8.54
N GLU A 65 6.73 -7.20 9.64
CA GLU A 65 7.59 -6.03 9.70
C GLU A 65 8.77 -6.15 8.71
N MET A 66 9.33 -7.34 8.58
CA MET A 66 10.38 -7.58 7.62
C MET A 66 9.88 -7.36 6.18
N ILE A 67 8.66 -7.81 5.88
CA ILE A 67 8.05 -7.55 4.59
C ILE A 67 7.95 -6.06 4.33
N LEU A 68 7.49 -5.29 5.31
CA LEU A 68 7.38 -3.84 5.18
C LEU A 68 8.73 -3.23 4.80
N LYS A 69 9.78 -3.57 5.54
CA LYS A 69 11.12 -3.03 5.28
C LYS A 69 11.64 -3.38 3.90
N ASN A 70 11.36 -4.60 3.44
CA ASN A 70 11.86 -5.07 2.15
C ASN A 70 11.01 -4.62 0.97
N THR A 71 9.80 -4.15 1.22
CA THR A 71 8.85 -3.82 0.16
C THR A 71 8.78 -2.33 -0.14
N ILE A 72 9.17 -1.48 0.82
CA ILE A 72 8.98 -0.03 0.65
C ILE A 72 9.78 0.53 -0.54
N GLY A 73 11.00 0.07 -0.75
CA GLY A 73 11.81 0.52 -1.87
C GLY A 73 11.21 0.15 -3.22
N PRO A 74 10.95 -1.15 -3.46
CA PRO A 74 10.29 -1.57 -4.69
C PRO A 74 8.92 -0.91 -4.89
N ALA A 75 8.15 -0.69 -3.82
CA ALA A 75 6.86 -0.03 -3.93
C ALA A 75 7.00 1.41 -4.40
N ARG A 76 8.00 2.13 -3.91
CA ARG A 76 8.25 3.50 -4.37
C ARG A 76 8.60 3.53 -5.85
N GLN A 77 9.41 2.56 -6.28
CA GLN A 77 9.78 2.47 -7.69
C GLN A 77 8.56 2.19 -8.56
N GLU A 78 7.71 1.24 -8.15
CA GLU A 78 6.49 0.93 -8.89
C GLU A 78 5.59 2.17 -9.01
N VAL A 79 5.43 2.91 -7.92
CA VAL A 79 4.61 4.12 -7.93
C VAL A 79 5.17 5.13 -8.93
N ARG A 80 6.49 5.33 -8.92
CA ARG A 80 7.09 6.27 -9.86
C ARG A 80 6.90 5.85 -11.32
N GLU A 81 7.00 4.56 -11.61
CA GLU A 81 7.01 4.07 -12.97
C GLU A 81 5.61 3.83 -13.55
N THR A 82 4.65 3.46 -12.70
CA THR A 82 3.34 3.06 -13.20
C THR A 82 2.18 3.90 -12.69
N LEU A 83 2.17 4.23 -11.41
CA LEU A 83 1.01 4.90 -10.83
C LEU A 83 1.05 6.41 -10.99
N LEU A 84 2.21 7.04 -10.76
CA LEU A 84 2.31 8.50 -10.90
C LEU A 84 2.04 9.00 -12.31
N PRO A 85 2.57 8.34 -13.36
CA PRO A 85 2.25 8.79 -14.72
C PRO A 85 0.77 8.78 -15.00
N ARG A 86 0.05 7.77 -14.50
CA ARG A 86 -1.40 7.72 -14.66
C ARG A 86 -2.10 8.82 -13.90
N LEU A 87 -1.68 9.04 -12.67
CA LEU A 87 -2.27 10.08 -11.84
C LEU A 87 -2.06 11.46 -12.46
N GLY A 88 -0.87 11.70 -12.98
CA GLY A 88 -0.56 12.95 -13.63
C GLY A 88 -1.43 13.21 -14.85
N LYS A 89 -1.66 12.18 -15.64
CA LYS A 89 -2.51 12.30 -16.83
C LYS A 89 -3.97 12.53 -16.48
N ASP A 90 -4.45 11.80 -15.48
CA ASP A 90 -5.87 11.80 -15.17
C ASP A 90 -6.29 12.91 -14.23
N GLY A 91 -5.40 13.33 -13.37
CA GLY A 91 -5.79 14.19 -12.27
C GLY A 91 -5.55 15.66 -12.47
N THR A 92 -4.49 16.04 -13.13
CA THR A 92 -4.06 17.41 -13.13
C THR A 92 -4.24 18.14 -14.44
N GLY A 93 -4.30 17.42 -15.52
CA GLY A 93 -4.33 18.06 -16.83
C GLY A 93 -3.07 18.81 -17.17
N ASN A 94 -2.04 18.64 -16.43
CA ASN A 94 -0.78 19.33 -16.68
C ASN A 94 0.09 18.61 -17.65
#